data_2ea8449bf0db0426a547a2775986b383
#
_entry.id   2ea8449bf0db0426a547a2775986b383
#
_cell.length_a   1.000
_cell.length_b   1.000
_cell.length_c   1.000
_cell.angle_alpha   90.00
_cell.angle_beta   90.00
_cell.angle_gamma   90.00
#
_symmetry.space_group_name_H-M   'P 1'
#
loop_
_entity.id
_entity.type
_entity.pdbx_description
1 polymer ?
#
loop_
_entity_poly.entity_id
_entity_poly.type
_entity_poly.pdbx_seq_one_letter_code
_entity_poly.pdbx_strand_id
1 'polypeptide(L)'
;MSLKKMGLLAILGIALVAGTLVFLRDHVIGTKEAAREITDLSSLYEATEEIEEAQKRLQDGVDPVEIVTRGAPPHVAIVIDGLPERTTTARLLDVLKKHGASAVFFVEGQNAANQPETIKLIHEAEQEIGNYTFVGVAAVEKLSEERRFSEICRTQRVVEVLTAKKPRFFRAPRTQYDEELLRTLRAAGLAYAVKENAHYAPGWLKDEAGARAYAATVPPGSILAIDVAVPVEPVAKAAVREEARPAVDKQPTVTDKAGETPSKPPADAADELDWLLTALEETGKPPGRLDDFRKIHYIPAAATAPEK
;
A
#
# COMPACT_ATOMS: atom_id res chain seq x y z
N MET A 1 -28.54 -65.96 -0.47
CA MET A 1 -27.72 -64.94 -1.18
C MET A 1 -26.46 -65.67 -1.62
N SER A 2 -26.08 -65.66 -2.89
CA SER A 2 -24.97 -66.49 -3.43
C SER A 2 -23.62 -65.93 -2.92
N LEU A 3 -22.67 -66.78 -2.56
CA LEU A 3 -21.30 -66.44 -2.10
C LEU A 3 -20.62 -65.43 -3.03
N LYS A 4 -20.91 -65.47 -4.32
CA LYS A 4 -20.38 -64.45 -5.29
C LYS A 4 -20.93 -63.05 -5.08
N LYS A 5 -22.16 -62.87 -4.58
CA LYS A 5 -22.74 -61.56 -4.28
C LYS A 5 -22.19 -60.96 -2.96
N MET A 6 -21.83 -61.84 -1.99
CA MET A 6 -21.18 -61.39 -0.76
C MET A 6 -19.74 -60.94 -1.01
N GLY A 7 -18.98 -61.62 -1.88
CA GLY A 7 -17.63 -61.20 -2.26
C GLY A 7 -17.61 -59.84 -2.99
N LEU A 8 -18.57 -59.62 -3.89
CA LEU A 8 -18.67 -58.34 -4.62
C LEU A 8 -18.99 -57.14 -3.70
N LEU A 9 -19.88 -57.34 -2.71
CA LEU A 9 -20.24 -56.33 -1.71
C LEU A 9 -19.06 -56.01 -0.78
N ALA A 10 -18.25 -56.99 -0.41
CA ALA A 10 -17.06 -56.79 0.40
C ALA A 10 -15.97 -55.99 -0.36
N ILE A 11 -15.76 -56.28 -1.65
CA ILE A 11 -14.80 -55.53 -2.49
C ILE A 11 -15.27 -54.09 -2.71
N LEU A 12 -16.57 -53.85 -2.92
CA LEU A 12 -17.10 -52.47 -3.02
C LEU A 12 -16.96 -51.69 -1.72
N GLY A 13 -17.18 -52.34 -0.57
CA GLY A 13 -17.01 -51.73 0.75
C GLY A 13 -15.53 -51.31 1.01
N ILE A 14 -14.58 -52.19 0.66
CA ILE A 14 -13.15 -51.89 0.81
C ILE A 14 -12.71 -50.75 -0.13
N ALA A 15 -13.21 -50.72 -1.37
CA ALA A 15 -12.92 -49.64 -2.31
C ALA A 15 -13.49 -48.30 -1.85
N LEU A 16 -14.68 -48.30 -1.23
CA LEU A 16 -15.29 -47.07 -0.68
C LEU A 16 -14.52 -46.54 0.53
N VAL A 17 -14.08 -47.43 1.43
CA VAL A 17 -13.26 -47.06 2.60
C VAL A 17 -11.88 -46.56 2.17
N ALA A 18 -11.25 -47.21 1.18
CA ALA A 18 -9.97 -46.78 0.65
C ALA A 18 -10.09 -45.42 -0.06
N GLY A 19 -11.15 -45.18 -0.83
CA GLY A 19 -11.43 -43.90 -1.48
C GLY A 19 -11.65 -42.73 -0.48
N THR A 20 -12.42 -43.00 0.60
CA THR A 20 -12.62 -42.03 1.68
C THR A 20 -11.36 -41.75 2.47
N LEU A 21 -10.51 -42.75 2.71
CA LEU A 21 -9.23 -42.56 3.39
C LEU A 21 -8.24 -41.75 2.53
N VAL A 22 -8.19 -41.99 1.23
CA VAL A 22 -7.37 -41.17 0.31
C VAL A 22 -7.87 -39.71 0.26
N PHE A 23 -9.19 -39.52 0.12
CA PHE A 23 -9.79 -38.18 0.11
C PHE A 23 -9.54 -37.41 1.43
N LEU A 24 -9.70 -38.08 2.59
CA LEU A 24 -9.40 -37.49 3.89
C LEU A 24 -7.91 -37.19 4.04
N ARG A 25 -7.02 -38.08 3.56
CA ARG A 25 -5.59 -37.84 3.58
C ARG A 25 -5.21 -36.63 2.76
N ASP A 26 -5.69 -36.54 1.53
CA ASP A 26 -5.37 -35.45 0.62
C ASP A 26 -5.96 -34.12 1.12
N HIS A 27 -7.15 -34.16 1.73
CA HIS A 27 -7.76 -32.98 2.34
C HIS A 27 -7.01 -32.53 3.60
N VAL A 28 -6.55 -33.45 4.47
CA VAL A 28 -5.75 -33.14 5.67
C VAL A 28 -4.34 -32.69 5.30
N ILE A 29 -3.75 -33.24 4.22
CA ILE A 29 -2.45 -32.77 3.72
C ILE A 29 -2.58 -31.38 3.13
N GLY A 30 -3.59 -31.13 2.29
CA GLY A 30 -3.86 -29.81 1.71
C GLY A 30 -4.11 -28.73 2.77
N THR A 31 -4.84 -29.05 3.85
CA THR A 31 -5.04 -28.11 4.97
C THR A 31 -3.78 -27.89 5.81
N LYS A 32 -2.91 -28.90 5.92
CA LYS A 32 -1.60 -28.74 6.60
C LYS A 32 -0.59 -27.96 5.75
N GLU A 33 -0.59 -28.13 4.43
CA GLU A 33 0.22 -27.32 3.52
C GLU A 33 -0.27 -25.88 3.48
N ALA A 34 -1.58 -25.64 3.37
CA ALA A 34 -2.13 -24.30 3.47
C ALA A 34 -1.86 -23.64 4.84
N ALA A 35 -1.95 -24.41 5.94
CA ALA A 35 -1.57 -23.91 7.27
C ALA A 35 -0.05 -23.68 7.42
N ARG A 36 0.79 -24.44 6.73
CA ARG A 36 2.24 -24.20 6.66
C ARG A 36 2.57 -22.97 5.82
N GLU A 37 1.91 -22.77 4.66
CA GLU A 37 2.04 -21.55 3.86
C GLU A 37 1.64 -20.30 4.66
N ILE A 38 0.54 -20.36 5.42
CA ILE A 38 0.11 -19.24 6.27
C ILE A 38 1.09 -18.98 7.42
N THR A 39 1.71 -20.01 7.99
CA THR A 39 2.71 -19.86 9.05
C THR A 39 4.05 -19.37 8.47
N ASP A 40 4.39 -19.72 7.25
CA ASP A 40 5.59 -19.28 6.54
C ASP A 40 5.48 -17.80 6.10
N LEU A 41 4.29 -17.36 5.71
CA LEU A 41 4.03 -15.96 5.37
C LEU A 41 4.23 -15.02 6.56
N SER A 42 3.91 -15.42 7.79
CA SER A 42 4.12 -14.58 8.96
C SER A 42 5.60 -14.41 9.31
N SER A 43 6.42 -15.45 9.11
CA SER A 43 7.88 -15.40 9.31
C SER A 43 8.59 -14.56 8.24
N LEU A 44 8.03 -14.49 7.01
CA LEU A 44 8.54 -13.65 5.93
C LEU A 44 8.44 -12.14 6.23
N TYR A 45 7.56 -11.74 7.14
CA TYR A 45 7.30 -10.33 7.47
C TYR A 45 7.99 -9.82 8.74
N GLU A 46 8.72 -10.68 9.46
CA GLU A 46 9.42 -10.28 10.69
C GLU A 46 10.65 -9.42 10.42
N ALA A 47 11.31 -9.62 9.29
CA ALA A 47 12.48 -8.85 8.83
C ALA A 47 13.62 -8.78 9.85
N THR A 48 13.80 -9.83 10.66
CA THR A 48 14.78 -9.83 11.76
C THR A 48 16.21 -9.61 11.25
N GLU A 49 16.61 -10.33 10.20
CA GLU A 49 17.94 -10.20 9.60
C GLU A 49 18.15 -8.80 9.01
N GLU A 50 17.17 -8.27 8.31
CA GLU A 50 17.22 -6.93 7.71
C GLU A 50 17.31 -5.83 8.77
N ILE A 51 16.66 -6.02 9.93
CA ILE A 51 16.74 -5.11 11.07
C ILE A 51 18.15 -5.13 11.68
N GLU A 52 18.69 -6.32 11.97
CA GLU A 52 20.04 -6.47 12.52
C GLU A 52 21.12 -5.87 11.61
N GLU A 53 21.03 -6.14 10.30
CA GLU A 53 21.93 -5.54 9.32
C GLU A 53 21.79 -4.03 9.23
N ALA A 54 20.56 -3.49 9.29
CA ALA A 54 20.32 -2.06 9.25
C ALA A 54 20.87 -1.37 10.50
N GLN A 55 20.65 -1.95 11.68
CA GLN A 55 21.22 -1.45 12.94
C GLN A 55 22.75 -1.42 12.90
N LYS A 56 23.37 -2.50 12.40
CA LYS A 56 24.83 -2.54 12.22
C LYS A 56 25.30 -1.43 11.27
N ARG A 57 24.65 -1.26 10.11
CA ARG A 57 25.01 -0.18 9.17
C ARG A 57 24.90 1.20 9.82
N LEU A 58 23.87 1.42 10.66
CA LEU A 58 23.73 2.67 11.40
C LEU A 58 24.87 2.90 12.38
N GLN A 59 25.30 1.86 13.12
CA GLN A 59 26.41 1.91 14.06
C GLN A 59 27.77 2.11 13.36
N ASP A 60 27.95 1.51 12.18
CA ASP A 60 29.16 1.69 11.36
C ASP A 60 29.25 3.11 10.74
N GLY A 61 28.15 3.85 10.80
CA GLY A 61 28.02 5.22 10.29
C GLY A 61 27.59 5.25 8.81
N VAL A 62 26.47 5.93 8.56
CA VAL A 62 25.94 6.15 7.20
C VAL A 62 25.55 7.62 7.06
N ASP A 63 25.65 8.14 5.83
CA ASP A 63 25.15 9.46 5.52
C ASP A 63 23.60 9.45 5.51
N PRO A 64 22.95 10.58 5.87
CA PRO A 64 21.51 10.68 5.79
C PRO A 64 21.00 10.56 4.34
N VAL A 65 19.75 10.08 4.17
CA VAL A 65 19.11 10.12 2.86
C VAL A 65 18.77 11.55 2.47
N GLU A 66 18.63 11.78 1.17
CA GLU A 66 18.16 13.04 0.63
C GLU A 66 16.66 13.21 0.85
N ILE A 67 16.20 14.45 1.10
CA ILE A 67 14.79 14.81 1.17
C ILE A 67 14.36 15.40 -0.18
N VAL A 68 13.34 14.79 -0.81
CA VAL A 68 12.68 15.34 -1.99
C VAL A 68 11.50 16.18 -1.55
N THR A 69 11.56 17.50 -1.76
CA THR A 69 10.51 18.44 -1.31
C THR A 69 9.82 19.18 -2.45
N ARG A 70 10.45 19.27 -3.59
CA ARG A 70 9.91 19.90 -4.80
C ARG A 70 10.71 19.53 -6.02
N GLY A 71 10.08 19.63 -7.15
CA GLY A 71 10.69 19.45 -8.46
C GLY A 71 10.96 20.73 -9.22
N ALA A 72 11.38 20.57 -10.47
CA ALA A 72 11.49 21.66 -11.41
C ALA A 72 10.14 21.97 -12.07
N PRO A 73 9.68 23.23 -12.04
CA PRO A 73 8.50 23.62 -12.79
C PRO A 73 8.62 23.23 -14.29
N PRO A 74 7.51 22.98 -15.00
CA PRO A 74 6.12 23.17 -14.54
C PRO A 74 5.49 21.93 -13.88
N HIS A 75 6.17 20.79 -13.86
CA HIS A 75 5.60 19.49 -13.50
C HIS A 75 5.13 19.41 -12.03
N VAL A 76 4.14 18.54 -11.79
CA VAL A 76 3.67 18.17 -10.45
C VAL A 76 3.82 16.66 -10.29
N ALA A 77 4.55 16.21 -9.26
CA ALA A 77 4.63 14.79 -8.95
C ALA A 77 3.41 14.37 -8.11
N ILE A 78 2.85 13.22 -8.45
CA ILE A 78 1.72 12.63 -7.74
C ILE A 78 2.27 11.56 -6.79
N VAL A 79 1.90 11.64 -5.52
CA VAL A 79 2.13 10.58 -4.55
C VAL A 79 0.79 10.19 -3.91
N ILE A 80 0.59 8.91 -3.68
CA ILE A 80 -0.64 8.34 -3.14
C ILE A 80 -0.30 7.74 -1.79
N ASP A 81 -0.89 8.30 -0.73
CA ASP A 81 -0.65 7.89 0.65
C ASP A 81 -1.66 6.85 1.10
N GLY A 82 -1.16 5.68 1.51
CA GLY A 82 -1.95 4.51 1.88
C GLY A 82 -2.22 3.55 0.72
N LEU A 83 -2.55 2.30 1.05
CA LEU A 83 -2.95 1.28 0.08
C LEU A 83 -4.47 1.20 0.01
N PRO A 84 -5.11 1.69 -1.08
CA PRO A 84 -6.54 1.57 -1.24
C PRO A 84 -6.96 0.12 -1.51
N GLU A 85 -8.26 -0.16 -1.42
CA GLU A 85 -8.81 -1.44 -1.86
C GLU A 85 -8.52 -1.69 -3.36
N ARG A 86 -8.42 -2.97 -3.74
CA ARG A 86 -8.05 -3.39 -5.10
C ARG A 86 -8.89 -2.72 -6.21
N THR A 87 -10.19 -2.58 -6.02
CA THR A 87 -11.09 -1.95 -7.00
C THR A 87 -10.78 -0.48 -7.19
N THR A 88 -10.55 0.25 -6.11
CA THR A 88 -10.14 1.66 -6.14
C THR A 88 -8.76 1.79 -6.78
N THR A 89 -7.81 0.93 -6.40
CA THR A 89 -6.47 0.90 -7.00
C THR A 89 -6.53 0.71 -8.51
N ALA A 90 -7.31 -0.27 -9.00
CA ALA A 90 -7.45 -0.51 -10.44
C ALA A 90 -7.94 0.73 -11.18
N ARG A 91 -8.95 1.43 -10.65
CA ARG A 91 -9.49 2.65 -11.24
C ARG A 91 -8.49 3.82 -11.21
N LEU A 92 -7.73 3.98 -10.12
CA LEU A 92 -6.66 4.97 -10.05
C LEU A 92 -5.58 4.71 -11.11
N LEU A 93 -5.20 3.45 -11.31
CA LEU A 93 -4.24 3.05 -12.33
C LEU A 93 -4.75 3.31 -13.76
N ASP A 94 -6.03 3.06 -14.02
CA ASP A 94 -6.66 3.38 -15.31
C ASP A 94 -6.62 4.90 -15.59
N VAL A 95 -6.88 5.72 -14.58
CA VAL A 95 -6.78 7.18 -14.68
C VAL A 95 -5.35 7.62 -14.93
N LEU A 96 -4.37 7.12 -14.18
CA LEU A 96 -2.95 7.43 -14.41
C LEU A 96 -2.53 7.05 -15.83
N LYS A 97 -2.93 5.88 -16.30
CA LYS A 97 -2.66 5.43 -17.67
C LYS A 97 -3.30 6.33 -18.72
N LYS A 98 -4.56 6.77 -18.52
CA LYS A 98 -5.29 7.69 -19.41
C LYS A 98 -4.52 9.00 -19.61
N HIS A 99 -3.94 9.54 -18.55
CA HIS A 99 -3.16 10.79 -18.57
C HIS A 99 -1.67 10.59 -18.87
N GLY A 100 -1.20 9.36 -19.11
CA GLY A 100 0.24 9.08 -19.24
C GLY A 100 1.04 9.47 -18.00
N ALA A 101 0.36 9.52 -16.84
CA ALA A 101 0.91 9.94 -15.57
C ALA A 101 1.54 8.77 -14.80
N SER A 102 2.51 9.09 -13.93
CA SER A 102 3.07 8.15 -12.98
C SER A 102 2.88 8.67 -11.57
N ALA A 103 2.66 7.76 -10.63
CA ALA A 103 2.58 8.06 -9.20
C ALA A 103 3.53 7.18 -8.39
N VAL A 104 3.84 7.61 -7.16
CA VAL A 104 4.43 6.74 -6.15
C VAL A 104 3.36 6.37 -5.14
N PHE A 105 3.07 5.08 -5.01
CA PHE A 105 2.13 4.56 -4.01
C PHE A 105 2.91 4.29 -2.72
N PHE A 106 2.71 5.10 -1.70
CA PHE A 106 3.25 4.87 -0.37
C PHE A 106 2.34 3.93 0.41
N VAL A 107 2.77 2.68 0.61
CA VAL A 107 1.93 1.62 1.13
C VAL A 107 2.34 1.21 2.54
N GLU A 108 1.36 0.92 3.38
CA GLU A 108 1.59 0.29 4.67
C GLU A 108 1.95 -1.18 4.46
N GLY A 109 3.03 -1.63 5.10
CA GLY A 109 3.50 -3.00 4.97
C GLY A 109 2.44 -4.04 5.36
N GLN A 110 1.64 -3.78 6.39
CA GLN A 110 0.59 -4.67 6.82
C GLN A 110 -0.57 -4.75 5.81
N ASN A 111 -1.00 -3.61 5.25
CA ASN A 111 -2.00 -3.60 4.18
C ASN A 111 -1.48 -4.28 2.92
N ALA A 112 -0.20 -4.09 2.58
CA ALA A 112 0.45 -4.78 1.48
C ALA A 112 0.48 -6.31 1.67
N ALA A 113 0.77 -6.78 2.88
CA ALA A 113 0.73 -8.20 3.24
C ALA A 113 -0.69 -8.78 3.16
N ASN A 114 -1.70 -8.01 3.56
CA ASN A 114 -3.11 -8.41 3.50
C ASN A 114 -3.70 -8.36 2.08
N GLN A 115 -3.08 -7.59 1.16
CA GLN A 115 -3.56 -7.36 -0.20
C GLN A 115 -2.46 -7.60 -1.25
N PRO A 116 -1.82 -8.78 -1.31
CA PRO A 116 -0.67 -9.03 -2.19
C PRO A 116 -1.01 -8.82 -3.67
N GLU A 117 -2.23 -9.13 -4.08
CA GLU A 117 -2.66 -8.95 -5.47
C GLU A 117 -2.84 -7.46 -5.85
N THR A 118 -3.13 -6.59 -4.88
CA THR A 118 -3.17 -5.14 -5.10
C THR A 118 -1.76 -4.59 -5.32
N ILE A 119 -0.78 -5.07 -4.57
CA ILE A 119 0.64 -4.70 -4.75
C ILE A 119 1.16 -5.16 -6.12
N LYS A 120 0.84 -6.39 -6.54
CA LYS A 120 1.20 -6.88 -7.88
C LYS A 120 0.58 -6.03 -8.98
N LEU A 121 -0.69 -5.65 -8.83
CA LEU A 121 -1.38 -4.80 -9.80
C LEU A 121 -0.69 -3.44 -9.97
N ILE A 122 -0.27 -2.79 -8.88
CA ILE A 122 0.49 -1.54 -8.92
C ILE A 122 1.84 -1.73 -9.61
N HIS A 123 2.53 -2.83 -9.28
CA HIS A 123 3.83 -3.18 -9.86
C HIS A 123 3.75 -3.48 -11.36
N GLU A 124 2.75 -4.26 -11.79
CA GLU A 124 2.50 -4.59 -13.21
C GLU A 124 2.11 -3.37 -14.04
N ALA A 125 1.47 -2.38 -13.41
CA ALA A 125 1.19 -1.09 -14.02
C ALA A 125 2.40 -0.14 -14.04
N GLU A 126 3.61 -0.65 -13.71
CA GLU A 126 4.88 0.09 -13.72
C GLU A 126 4.88 1.35 -12.83
N GLN A 127 4.02 1.36 -11.80
CA GLN A 127 4.05 2.42 -10.80
C GLN A 127 5.11 2.13 -9.73
N GLU A 128 5.67 3.18 -9.15
CA GLU A 128 6.64 3.05 -8.06
C GLU A 128 5.91 2.77 -6.74
N ILE A 129 6.46 1.87 -5.91
CA ILE A 129 5.93 1.58 -4.58
C ILE A 129 6.93 2.13 -3.56
N GLY A 130 6.43 2.97 -2.66
CA GLY A 130 7.17 3.58 -1.56
C GLY A 130 6.78 2.96 -0.21
N ASN A 131 7.62 3.18 0.77
CA ASN A 131 7.45 2.72 2.14
C ASN A 131 6.67 3.76 2.96
N TYR A 132 5.51 3.36 3.52
CA TYR A 132 4.66 4.20 4.39
C TYR A 132 4.62 3.68 5.83
N THR A 133 5.71 3.04 6.29
CA THR A 133 5.83 2.27 7.54
C THR A 133 4.96 1.00 7.55
N PHE A 134 5.10 0.15 8.57
CA PHE A 134 4.37 -1.12 8.58
C PHE A 134 2.87 -0.94 8.87
N VAL A 135 2.53 -0.03 9.77
CA VAL A 135 1.13 0.26 10.11
C VAL A 135 0.68 1.70 9.82
N GLY A 136 1.42 2.45 9.00
CA GLY A 136 1.09 3.85 8.73
C GLY A 136 1.29 4.75 9.95
N VAL A 137 2.29 4.45 10.78
CA VAL A 137 2.52 5.20 12.03
C VAL A 137 2.95 6.63 11.75
N ALA A 138 2.39 7.57 12.50
CA ALA A 138 2.73 8.98 12.41
C ALA A 138 3.91 9.36 13.32
N ALA A 139 4.59 10.46 13.01
CA ALA A 139 5.65 11.04 13.82
C ALA A 139 6.77 10.00 14.12
N VAL A 140 7.29 9.38 13.07
CA VAL A 140 8.27 8.28 13.13
C VAL A 140 9.54 8.69 13.88
N GLU A 141 9.93 9.95 13.81
CA GLU A 141 11.07 10.52 14.54
C GLU A 141 10.95 10.38 16.06
N LYS A 142 9.72 10.22 16.60
CA LYS A 142 9.46 10.07 18.04
C LYS A 142 9.49 8.64 18.53
N LEU A 143 9.57 7.68 17.63
CA LEU A 143 9.64 6.26 17.98
C LEU A 143 11.04 5.91 18.53
N SER A 144 11.11 4.85 19.34
CA SER A 144 12.41 4.26 19.66
C SER A 144 13.11 3.75 18.40
N GLU A 145 14.43 3.67 18.42
CA GLU A 145 15.23 3.16 17.30
C GLU A 145 14.76 1.76 16.84
N GLU A 146 14.56 0.85 17.79
CA GLU A 146 14.05 -0.50 17.52
C GLU A 146 12.69 -0.47 16.79
N ARG A 147 11.77 0.39 17.27
CA ARG A 147 10.45 0.52 16.64
C ARG A 147 10.54 1.13 15.25
N ARG A 148 11.40 2.12 15.04
CA ARG A 148 11.66 2.72 13.72
C ARG A 148 12.12 1.65 12.72
N PHE A 149 13.15 0.87 13.08
CA PHE A 149 13.63 -0.20 12.22
C PHE A 149 12.55 -1.24 11.95
N SER A 150 11.80 -1.67 12.97
CA SER A 150 10.69 -2.60 12.78
C SER A 150 9.64 -2.09 11.77
N GLU A 151 9.20 -0.83 11.91
CA GLU A 151 8.22 -0.23 11.00
C GLU A 151 8.73 -0.11 9.55
N ILE A 152 10.00 0.21 9.39
CA ILE A 152 10.61 0.46 8.08
C ILE A 152 11.00 -0.86 7.41
N CYS A 153 11.78 -1.72 8.07
CA CYS A 153 12.35 -2.93 7.46
C CYS A 153 11.27 -3.97 7.13
N ARG A 154 10.24 -4.11 7.97
CA ARG A 154 9.13 -5.02 7.67
C ARG A 154 8.39 -4.62 6.40
N THR A 155 8.15 -3.33 6.18
CA THR A 155 7.54 -2.83 4.93
C THR A 155 8.45 -3.07 3.73
N GLN A 156 9.77 -2.79 3.87
CA GLN A 156 10.76 -3.09 2.83
C GLN A 156 10.68 -4.57 2.43
N ARG A 157 10.67 -5.46 3.42
CA ARG A 157 10.62 -6.91 3.22
C ARG A 157 9.36 -7.37 2.51
N VAL A 158 8.18 -6.92 2.96
CA VAL A 158 6.90 -7.27 2.35
C VAL A 158 6.87 -6.88 0.87
N VAL A 159 7.23 -5.63 0.55
CA VAL A 159 7.21 -5.15 -0.84
C VAL A 159 8.24 -5.89 -1.69
N GLU A 160 9.44 -6.13 -1.17
CA GLU A 160 10.48 -6.89 -1.87
C GLU A 160 10.02 -8.32 -2.21
N VAL A 161 9.40 -9.02 -1.25
CA VAL A 161 8.87 -10.38 -1.47
C VAL A 161 7.81 -10.40 -2.56
N LEU A 162 6.94 -9.39 -2.59
CA LEU A 162 5.82 -9.33 -3.54
C LEU A 162 6.20 -8.86 -4.95
N THR A 163 7.28 -8.05 -5.08
CA THR A 163 7.64 -7.38 -6.33
C THR A 163 9.07 -7.64 -6.82
N ALA A 164 9.88 -8.33 -6.03
CA ALA A 164 11.33 -8.48 -6.21
C ALA A 164 12.10 -7.14 -6.25
N LYS A 165 11.49 -6.04 -5.76
CA LYS A 165 12.09 -4.71 -5.71
C LYS A 165 11.91 -4.10 -4.33
N LYS A 166 12.97 -3.51 -3.77
CA LYS A 166 12.88 -2.73 -2.52
C LYS A 166 12.36 -1.33 -2.79
N PRO A 167 11.45 -0.79 -1.96
CA PRO A 167 11.13 0.63 -1.99
C PRO A 167 12.36 1.51 -1.87
N ARG A 168 12.46 2.54 -2.70
CA ARG A 168 13.52 3.54 -2.64
C ARG A 168 13.10 4.82 -1.90
N PHE A 169 11.80 5.08 -1.89
CA PHE A 169 11.19 6.26 -1.31
C PHE A 169 10.53 5.94 0.01
N PHE A 170 10.67 6.83 0.97
CA PHE A 170 10.00 6.79 2.27
C PHE A 170 9.14 8.02 2.48
N ARG A 171 7.96 7.81 3.03
CA ARG A 171 7.08 8.84 3.52
C ARG A 171 6.31 8.31 4.73
N ALA A 172 5.92 9.17 5.66
CA ALA A 172 5.05 8.79 6.77
C ALA A 172 4.24 10.00 7.27
N PRO A 173 3.05 9.77 7.84
CA PRO A 173 2.15 10.85 8.27
C PRO A 173 2.80 11.72 9.35
N ARG A 174 2.67 13.05 9.21
CA ARG A 174 3.08 14.05 10.23
C ARG A 174 4.49 13.82 10.79
N THR A 175 5.41 13.33 9.97
CA THR A 175 6.77 12.98 10.34
C THR A 175 7.71 14.18 10.09
N GLN A 176 8.58 14.45 11.05
CA GLN A 176 9.69 15.41 10.90
C GLN A 176 10.95 14.64 10.52
N TYR A 177 11.54 15.01 9.41
CA TYR A 177 12.74 14.36 8.89
C TYR A 177 14.00 14.99 9.54
N ASP A 178 14.30 14.58 10.77
CA ASP A 178 15.55 14.91 11.45
C ASP A 178 16.71 14.03 10.95
N GLU A 179 17.92 14.39 11.33
CA GLU A 179 19.15 13.70 10.87
C GLU A 179 19.17 12.23 11.31
N GLU A 180 18.69 11.94 12.52
CA GLU A 180 18.68 10.59 13.08
C GLU A 180 17.75 9.68 12.26
N LEU A 181 16.54 10.16 11.96
CA LEU A 181 15.60 9.42 11.09
C LEU A 181 16.17 9.24 9.68
N LEU A 182 16.77 10.29 9.09
CA LEU A 182 17.33 10.19 7.74
C LEU A 182 18.50 9.20 7.64
N ARG A 183 19.32 9.08 8.69
CA ARG A 183 20.34 8.01 8.80
C ARG A 183 19.72 6.64 8.99
N THR A 184 18.67 6.53 9.80
CA THR A 184 17.91 5.27 9.96
C THR A 184 17.34 4.80 8.62
N LEU A 185 16.75 5.69 7.83
CA LEU A 185 16.24 5.39 6.50
C LEU A 185 17.35 4.87 5.57
N ARG A 186 18.51 5.52 5.57
CA ARG A 186 19.68 5.06 4.79
C ARG A 186 20.13 3.68 5.22
N ALA A 187 20.27 3.45 6.51
CA ALA A 187 20.66 2.16 7.08
C ALA A 187 19.68 1.04 6.70
N ALA A 188 18.38 1.33 6.64
CA ALA A 188 17.33 0.41 6.18
C ALA A 188 17.28 0.24 4.65
N GLY A 189 18.18 0.88 3.89
CA GLY A 189 18.29 0.70 2.43
C GLY A 189 17.41 1.62 1.59
N LEU A 190 16.79 2.63 2.19
CA LEU A 190 16.05 3.66 1.46
C LEU A 190 17.01 4.70 0.86
N ALA A 191 16.59 5.32 -0.22
CA ALA A 191 17.39 6.32 -0.92
C ALA A 191 16.91 7.75 -0.66
N TYR A 192 15.60 7.93 -0.44
CA TYR A 192 14.98 9.24 -0.37
C TYR A 192 13.87 9.28 0.68
N ALA A 193 13.78 10.39 1.39
CA ALA A 193 12.59 10.81 2.12
C ALA A 193 11.77 11.76 1.23
N VAL A 194 10.44 11.70 1.30
CA VAL A 194 9.56 12.52 0.47
C VAL A 194 8.66 13.38 1.35
N LYS A 195 8.68 14.68 1.11
CA LYS A 195 7.83 15.63 1.81
C LYS A 195 6.99 16.40 0.79
N GLU A 196 5.69 16.33 0.95
CA GLU A 196 4.73 17.04 0.11
C GLU A 196 4.75 18.56 0.42
N ASN A 197 4.30 19.33 -0.55
CA ASN A 197 3.99 20.75 -0.41
C ASN A 197 2.62 21.11 -0.97
N ALA A 198 1.88 20.13 -1.44
CA ALA A 198 0.46 20.19 -1.75
C ALA A 198 -0.21 18.90 -1.27
N HIS A 199 -1.45 19.00 -0.80
CA HIS A 199 -2.20 17.88 -0.22
C HIS A 199 -3.66 17.94 -0.63
N TYR A 200 -4.24 16.76 -0.86
CA TYR A 200 -5.62 16.60 -1.22
C TYR A 200 -6.15 15.27 -0.63
N ALA A 201 -7.40 15.27 -0.19
CA ALA A 201 -8.07 14.06 0.24
C ALA A 201 -9.35 13.83 -0.60
N PRO A 202 -9.66 12.59 -1.02
CA PRO A 202 -10.91 12.27 -1.72
C PRO A 202 -12.13 12.77 -0.96
N GLY A 203 -13.10 13.29 -1.69
CA GLY A 203 -14.28 13.98 -1.15
C GLY A 203 -14.16 15.52 -1.11
N TRP A 204 -12.97 16.07 -1.37
CA TRP A 204 -12.79 17.53 -1.45
C TRP A 204 -13.26 18.11 -2.79
N LEU A 205 -13.07 17.37 -3.88
CA LEU A 205 -13.45 17.83 -5.21
C LEU A 205 -14.83 17.28 -5.55
N LYS A 206 -15.82 18.17 -5.63
CA LYS A 206 -17.20 17.78 -5.89
C LYS A 206 -17.51 17.65 -7.38
N ASP A 207 -16.73 18.34 -8.21
CA ASP A 207 -16.87 18.41 -9.65
C ASP A 207 -15.59 18.94 -10.32
N GLU A 208 -15.59 18.98 -11.65
CA GLU A 208 -14.49 19.51 -12.45
C GLU A 208 -14.15 20.98 -12.13
N ALA A 209 -15.15 21.79 -11.78
CA ALA A 209 -14.92 23.19 -11.44
C ALA A 209 -14.13 23.32 -10.12
N GLY A 210 -14.47 22.49 -9.13
CA GLY A 210 -13.70 22.37 -7.89
C GLY A 210 -12.27 21.90 -8.15
N ALA A 211 -12.08 20.94 -9.06
CA ALA A 211 -10.75 20.47 -9.44
C ALA A 211 -9.91 21.57 -10.10
N ARG A 212 -10.49 22.37 -11.02
CA ARG A 212 -9.80 23.53 -11.62
C ARG A 212 -9.43 24.58 -10.58
N ALA A 213 -10.35 24.88 -9.65
CA ALA A 213 -10.07 25.83 -8.58
C ALA A 213 -8.94 25.36 -7.69
N TYR A 214 -8.92 24.06 -7.32
CA TYR A 214 -7.85 23.48 -6.53
C TYR A 214 -6.52 23.44 -7.31
N ALA A 215 -6.52 22.96 -8.55
CA ALA A 215 -5.33 22.92 -9.40
C ALA A 215 -4.67 24.29 -9.55
N ALA A 216 -5.45 25.37 -9.59
CA ALA A 216 -4.93 26.74 -9.64
C ALA A 216 -4.09 27.10 -8.40
N THR A 217 -4.39 26.51 -7.23
CA THR A 217 -3.66 26.74 -5.98
C THR A 217 -2.37 25.92 -5.85
N VAL A 218 -2.23 24.84 -6.62
CA VAL A 218 -1.05 23.96 -6.59
C VAL A 218 0.13 24.66 -7.29
N PRO A 219 1.24 24.98 -6.60
CA PRO A 219 2.39 25.61 -7.23
C PRO A 219 3.06 24.68 -8.26
N PRO A 220 3.63 25.22 -9.34
CA PRO A 220 4.49 24.44 -10.23
C PRO A 220 5.68 23.84 -9.47
N GLY A 221 6.05 22.62 -9.80
CA GLY A 221 7.12 21.89 -9.12
C GLY A 221 6.68 21.24 -7.81
N SER A 222 5.38 21.17 -7.53
CA SER A 222 4.86 20.55 -6.30
C SER A 222 4.95 19.03 -6.30
N ILE A 223 5.05 18.48 -5.09
CA ILE A 223 4.74 17.10 -4.77
C ILE A 223 3.34 17.13 -4.15
N LEU A 224 2.37 16.60 -4.87
CA LEU A 224 0.97 16.56 -4.47
C LEU A 224 0.66 15.19 -3.86
N ALA A 225 0.38 15.17 -2.56
CA ALA A 225 -0.02 13.98 -1.84
C ALA A 225 -1.55 13.82 -1.87
N ILE A 226 -1.98 12.62 -2.23
CA ILE A 226 -3.39 12.20 -2.24
C ILE A 226 -3.56 11.17 -1.14
N ASP A 227 -4.31 11.52 -0.09
CA ASP A 227 -4.54 10.64 1.06
C ASP A 227 -5.73 9.72 0.79
N VAL A 228 -5.44 8.46 0.47
CA VAL A 228 -6.44 7.40 0.26
C VAL A 228 -6.32 6.30 1.30
N ALA A 229 -5.59 6.57 2.40
CA ALA A 229 -5.33 5.58 3.43
C ALA A 229 -6.62 4.98 3.98
N VAL A 230 -6.65 3.65 4.04
CA VAL A 230 -7.69 2.88 4.73
C VAL A 230 -7.15 2.41 6.08
N PRO A 231 -8.00 2.20 7.09
CA PRO A 231 -7.55 1.66 8.37
C PRO A 231 -6.80 0.34 8.20
N VAL A 232 -5.66 0.22 8.90
CA VAL A 232 -4.87 -1.02 8.90
C VAL A 232 -5.55 -2.05 9.78
N GLU A 233 -6.10 -3.10 9.16
CA GLU A 233 -6.73 -4.21 9.87
C GLU A 233 -5.70 -5.25 10.30
N PRO A 234 -5.78 -5.79 11.54
CA PRO A 234 -4.90 -6.88 11.97
C PRO A 234 -5.04 -8.11 11.07
N VAL A 235 -3.92 -8.75 10.72
CA VAL A 235 -3.88 -9.94 9.84
C VAL A 235 -4.84 -11.06 10.31
N ALA A 236 -5.00 -11.23 11.63
CA ALA A 236 -5.90 -12.24 12.20
C ALA A 236 -7.40 -12.02 11.90
N LYS A 237 -7.82 -10.79 11.61
CA LYS A 237 -9.22 -10.49 11.25
C LYS A 237 -9.52 -10.72 9.77
N ALA A 238 -8.55 -10.58 8.90
CA ALA A 238 -8.73 -10.80 7.46
C ALA A 238 -9.02 -12.29 7.15
N ALA A 239 -8.35 -13.22 7.83
CA ALA A 239 -8.57 -14.66 7.66
C ALA A 239 -9.96 -15.15 8.15
N VAL A 240 -10.57 -14.46 9.13
CA VAL A 240 -11.87 -14.84 9.69
C VAL A 240 -13.04 -14.28 8.86
N ARG A 241 -12.81 -13.24 8.07
CA ARG A 241 -13.87 -12.62 7.26
C ARG A 241 -14.26 -13.44 6.03
N GLU A 242 -13.38 -14.32 5.56
CA GLU A 242 -13.64 -15.16 4.38
C GLU A 242 -14.50 -16.42 4.72
N GLU A 243 -14.51 -16.85 6.00
CA GLU A 243 -15.33 -17.99 6.46
C GLU A 243 -16.74 -17.62 6.99
N ALA A 244 -17.00 -16.33 7.25
CA ALA A 244 -18.29 -15.85 7.75
C ALA A 244 -19.12 -15.20 6.64
N ARG A 245 -19.51 -15.97 5.61
CA ARG A 245 -20.67 -15.59 4.79
C ARG A 245 -21.95 -16.01 5.53
N PRO A 246 -22.74 -15.09 6.07
CA PRO A 246 -24.09 -15.44 6.49
C PRO A 246 -24.91 -15.69 5.23
N ALA A 247 -25.67 -16.78 5.29
CA ALA A 247 -26.65 -17.13 4.27
C ALA A 247 -27.56 -15.93 3.97
N VAL A 248 -27.71 -15.68 2.69
CA VAL A 248 -28.71 -14.79 2.11
C VAL A 248 -30.09 -15.17 2.69
N ASP A 249 -30.70 -14.31 3.46
CA ASP A 249 -32.17 -14.14 3.37
C ASP A 249 -32.64 -12.82 3.96
N LYS A 250 -33.52 -12.16 3.17
CA LYS A 250 -34.40 -11.01 3.38
C LYS A 250 -33.97 -9.72 2.72
N GLN A 251 -34.33 -9.65 1.42
CA GLN A 251 -34.57 -8.38 0.74
C GLN A 251 -35.60 -7.54 1.55
N PRO A 252 -35.28 -6.28 1.82
CA PRO A 252 -36.34 -5.32 2.18
C PRO A 252 -37.11 -4.99 0.90
N THR A 253 -38.43 -5.15 0.95
CA THR A 253 -39.37 -4.71 -0.08
C THR A 253 -39.21 -3.21 -0.30
N VAL A 254 -38.73 -2.86 -1.52
CA VAL A 254 -38.71 -1.48 -2.00
C VAL A 254 -40.14 -1.07 -2.28
N THR A 255 -40.66 -0.12 -1.50
CA THR A 255 -41.87 0.64 -1.86
C THR A 255 -41.44 1.66 -2.88
N ASP A 256 -41.92 1.49 -4.13
CA ASP A 256 -41.80 2.44 -5.23
C ASP A 256 -42.32 3.82 -4.80
N LYS A 257 -41.41 4.79 -4.65
CA LYS A 257 -41.71 6.18 -4.86
C LYS A 257 -41.21 6.58 -6.25
N ALA A 258 -42.11 6.57 -7.19
CA ALA A 258 -41.85 7.13 -8.52
C ALA A 258 -41.54 8.62 -8.40
N GLY A 259 -40.40 9.07 -8.96
CA GLY A 259 -40.18 10.48 -9.28
C GLY A 259 -38.83 11.09 -8.91
N GLU A 260 -37.80 10.34 -8.58
CA GLU A 260 -36.45 10.91 -8.52
C GLU A 260 -35.60 10.39 -9.69
N THR A 261 -35.16 11.32 -10.53
CA THR A 261 -34.11 11.07 -11.53
C THR A 261 -32.92 10.49 -10.76
N PRO A 262 -32.30 9.36 -11.20
CA PRO A 262 -31.18 8.81 -10.50
C PRO A 262 -30.07 9.84 -10.42
N SER A 263 -29.83 10.38 -9.23
CA SER A 263 -28.68 11.24 -9.00
C SER A 263 -27.44 10.42 -9.32
N LYS A 264 -26.54 10.97 -10.14
CA LYS A 264 -25.23 10.36 -10.40
C LYS A 264 -24.62 9.96 -9.03
N PRO A 265 -24.10 8.73 -8.88
CA PRO A 265 -23.43 8.35 -7.63
C PRO A 265 -22.35 9.39 -7.30
N PRO A 266 -22.07 9.65 -6.01
CA PRO A 266 -21.03 10.57 -5.64
C PRO A 266 -19.71 10.15 -6.29
N ALA A 267 -18.91 11.13 -6.73
CA ALA A 267 -17.61 10.90 -7.30
C ALA A 267 -16.73 10.14 -6.30
N ASP A 268 -15.94 9.21 -6.81
CA ASP A 268 -14.96 8.52 -6.00
C ASP A 268 -13.54 9.06 -6.23
N ALA A 269 -12.55 8.51 -5.51
CA ALA A 269 -11.17 8.95 -5.59
C ALA A 269 -10.58 8.93 -7.02
N ALA A 270 -11.02 8.01 -7.87
CA ALA A 270 -10.55 7.93 -9.25
C ALA A 270 -11.18 9.00 -10.15
N ASP A 271 -12.48 9.27 -9.99
CA ASP A 271 -13.16 10.38 -10.72
C ASP A 271 -12.50 11.72 -10.35
N GLU A 272 -12.24 11.93 -9.05
CA GLU A 272 -11.61 13.16 -8.57
C GLU A 272 -10.17 13.29 -9.08
N LEU A 273 -9.40 12.18 -9.12
CA LEU A 273 -8.06 12.17 -9.71
C LEU A 273 -8.10 12.52 -11.20
N ASP A 274 -9.06 12.00 -11.96
CA ASP A 274 -9.23 12.28 -13.38
C ASP A 274 -9.49 13.79 -13.63
N TRP A 275 -10.38 14.39 -12.87
CA TRP A 275 -10.63 15.83 -12.92
C TRP A 275 -9.41 16.64 -12.54
N LEU A 276 -8.70 16.22 -11.51
CA LEU A 276 -7.51 16.92 -11.01
C LEU A 276 -6.36 16.88 -12.01
N LEU A 277 -6.07 15.73 -12.60
CA LEU A 277 -5.03 15.61 -13.62
C LEU A 277 -5.37 16.43 -14.86
N THR A 278 -6.61 16.37 -15.34
CA THR A 278 -7.10 17.23 -16.42
C THR A 278 -6.89 18.72 -16.10
N ALA A 279 -7.26 19.14 -14.89
CA ALA A 279 -7.13 20.55 -14.49
C ALA A 279 -5.66 20.99 -14.33
N LEU A 280 -4.79 20.11 -13.86
CA LEU A 280 -3.36 20.39 -13.78
C LEU A 280 -2.74 20.56 -15.18
N GLU A 281 -3.10 19.72 -16.15
CA GLU A 281 -2.68 19.83 -17.54
C GLU A 281 -3.18 21.13 -18.19
N GLU A 282 -4.48 21.47 -18.03
CA GLU A 282 -5.08 22.71 -18.51
C GLU A 282 -4.40 23.96 -17.94
N THR A 283 -3.89 23.89 -16.71
CA THR A 283 -3.17 24.98 -16.05
C THR A 283 -1.66 25.00 -16.31
N GLY A 284 -1.19 24.16 -17.25
CA GLY A 284 0.22 24.08 -17.65
C GLY A 284 1.13 23.46 -16.60
N LYS A 285 0.58 22.60 -15.74
CA LYS A 285 1.29 21.88 -14.68
C LYS A 285 1.14 20.37 -14.86
N PRO A 286 1.64 19.79 -15.96
CA PRO A 286 1.44 18.37 -16.24
C PRO A 286 2.06 17.49 -15.14
N PRO A 287 1.54 16.25 -14.96
CA PRO A 287 2.15 15.30 -14.05
C PRO A 287 3.60 14.97 -14.46
N GLY A 288 4.46 14.78 -13.48
CA GLY A 288 5.86 14.41 -13.68
C GLY A 288 6.28 13.29 -12.75
N ARG A 289 7.34 12.57 -13.12
CA ARG A 289 7.88 11.48 -12.28
C ARG A 289 8.60 12.07 -11.07
N LEU A 290 8.43 11.44 -9.91
CA LEU A 290 9.11 11.89 -8.69
C LEU A 290 10.65 11.81 -8.82
N ASP A 291 11.18 10.87 -9.60
CA ASP A 291 12.61 10.74 -9.87
C ASP A 291 13.23 11.99 -10.54
N ASP A 292 12.44 12.69 -11.35
CA ASP A 292 12.89 13.88 -12.07
C ASP A 292 12.94 15.13 -11.18
N PHE A 293 12.45 15.00 -9.94
CA PHE A 293 12.37 16.12 -9.03
C PHE A 293 13.69 16.39 -8.34
N ARG A 294 13.94 17.68 -8.03
CA ARG A 294 15.13 18.11 -7.33
C ARG A 294 15.13 17.61 -5.90
N LYS A 295 16.28 17.10 -5.49
CA LYS A 295 16.55 16.62 -4.15
C LYS A 295 17.21 17.73 -3.36
N ILE A 296 16.88 17.83 -2.09
CA ILE A 296 17.51 18.76 -1.16
C ILE A 296 18.25 17.90 -0.14
N HIS A 297 19.59 18.06 -0.11
CA HIS A 297 20.39 17.41 0.92
C HIS A 297 20.00 17.96 2.30
N TYR A 298 19.93 17.09 3.28
CA TYR A 298 19.74 17.51 4.66
C TYR A 298 20.93 18.38 5.09
N ILE A 299 20.65 19.61 5.47
CA ILE A 299 21.61 20.49 6.13
C ILE A 299 21.17 20.55 7.60
N PRO A 300 21.94 19.95 8.54
CA PRO A 300 21.62 20.09 9.95
C PRO A 300 21.52 21.57 10.29
N ALA A 301 20.50 21.96 11.06
CA ALA A 301 20.42 23.29 11.61
C ALA A 301 21.75 23.55 12.34
N ALA A 302 22.55 24.50 11.86
CA ALA A 302 23.80 24.86 12.51
C ALA A 302 23.47 25.05 13.99
N ALA A 303 24.15 24.29 14.86
CA ALA A 303 24.06 24.50 16.28
C ALA A 303 24.33 26.00 16.49
N THR A 304 23.32 26.75 16.86
CA THR A 304 23.48 28.13 17.27
C THR A 304 24.48 28.11 18.43
N ALA A 305 25.72 28.39 18.12
CA ALA A 305 26.72 28.56 19.14
C ALA A 305 26.19 29.65 20.08
N PRO A 306 26.22 29.46 21.39
CA PRO A 306 25.86 30.51 22.30
C PRO A 306 26.84 31.66 22.06
N GLU A 307 26.33 32.79 21.61
CA GLU A 307 27.12 34.05 21.60
C GLU A 307 27.67 34.29 23.02
N LYS A 308 28.98 34.45 23.08
CA LYS A 308 29.70 34.79 24.30
C LYS A 308 29.48 36.25 24.68
#